data_eca5ce511e43a7eb6346c001d328a907
#
_entry.id   eca5ce511e43a7eb6346c001d328a907
#
_cell.length_a   1.000
_cell.length_b   1.000
_cell.length_c   1.000
_cell.angle_alpha   90.00
_cell.angle_beta   90.00
_cell.angle_gamma   90.00
#
_symmetry.space_group_name_H-M   'P 1'
#
loop_
_entity.id
_entity.type
_entity.pdbx_description
1 polymer ?
#
loop_
_entity_poly.entity_id
_entity_poly.type
_entity_poly.pdbx_seq_one_letter_code
_entity_poly.pdbx_strand_id
1 'polypeptide(L)'
;VRSRRQRQMCIRDRHMQDTFEEVIHNMNAVPMWNKPGKESNYGLNKPGQIIHEVGTTRMGNDPKNSVVNQYEQLHDVSNVFVVDAGPFVSQADKNPTWTIMALAWRSSEYIIDQLKKQNI
;
A
#
# COMPACT_ATOMS: atom_id res chain seq x y z
N VAL A 1 -7.90 17.61 -18.56
CA VAL A 1 -7.98 16.31 -19.24
C VAL A 1 -7.47 15.22 -18.31
N ARG A 2 -8.34 14.31 -17.87
CA ARG A 2 -7.94 13.18 -17.04
C ARG A 2 -7.01 12.26 -17.84
N SER A 3 -5.89 11.86 -17.26
CA SER A 3 -4.96 10.90 -17.88
C SER A 3 -5.67 9.57 -18.20
N ARG A 4 -5.14 8.76 -19.15
CA ARG A 4 -5.65 7.40 -19.43
C ARG A 4 -5.74 6.54 -18.15
N ARG A 5 -4.76 6.66 -17.24
CA ARG A 5 -4.74 5.93 -15.96
C ARG A 5 -5.90 6.32 -15.06
N GLN A 6 -6.17 7.62 -14.89
CA GLN A 6 -7.30 8.08 -14.08
C GLN A 6 -8.65 7.63 -14.65
N ARG A 7 -8.80 7.58 -15.98
CA ARG A 7 -10.01 7.09 -16.63
C ARG A 7 -10.21 5.60 -16.40
N GLN A 8 -9.13 4.79 -16.47
CA GLN A 8 -9.16 3.36 -16.20
C GLN A 8 -9.49 3.06 -14.73
N MET A 9 -8.94 3.82 -13.79
CA MET A 9 -9.27 3.71 -12.36
C MET A 9 -10.77 3.97 -12.12
N CYS A 10 -11.31 5.07 -12.64
CA CYS A 10 -12.75 5.38 -12.49
C CYS A 10 -13.67 4.31 -13.08
N ILE A 11 -13.27 3.62 -14.16
CA ILE A 11 -14.05 2.52 -14.74
C ILE A 11 -14.03 1.30 -13.80
N ARG A 12 -12.87 0.93 -13.26
CA ARG A 12 -12.72 -0.18 -12.31
C ARG A 12 -13.49 0.07 -11.02
N ASP A 13 -13.41 1.28 -10.48
CA ASP A 13 -14.09 1.66 -9.25
C ASP A 13 -15.62 1.57 -9.41
N ARG A 14 -16.16 2.04 -10.54
CA ARG A 14 -17.59 1.89 -10.83
C ARG A 14 -17.98 0.42 -10.96
N HIS A 15 -17.22 -0.36 -11.71
CA HIS A 15 -17.50 -1.79 -11.88
C HIS A 15 -17.48 -2.51 -10.52
N MET A 16 -16.53 -2.18 -9.65
CA MET A 16 -16.47 -2.73 -8.30
C MET A 16 -17.70 -2.32 -7.47
N GLN A 17 -18.12 -1.05 -7.53
CA GLN A 17 -19.32 -0.58 -6.84
C GLN A 17 -20.57 -1.32 -7.34
N ASP A 18 -20.73 -1.46 -8.66
CA ASP A 18 -21.85 -2.18 -9.27
C ASP A 18 -21.87 -3.65 -8.81
N THR A 19 -20.71 -4.31 -8.77
CA THR A 19 -20.58 -5.68 -8.29
C THR A 19 -20.95 -5.82 -6.80
N PHE A 20 -20.49 -4.90 -5.95
CA PHE A 20 -20.86 -4.91 -4.53
C PHE A 20 -22.35 -4.66 -4.29
N GLU A 21 -22.97 -3.78 -5.06
CA GLU A 21 -24.43 -3.57 -5.00
C GLU A 21 -25.18 -4.84 -5.37
N GLU A 22 -24.75 -5.53 -6.44
CA GLU A 22 -25.35 -6.81 -6.84
C GLU A 22 -25.20 -7.87 -5.74
N VAL A 23 -24.03 -7.98 -5.13
CA VAL A 23 -23.82 -8.90 -3.99
C VAL A 23 -24.73 -8.56 -2.83
N ILE A 24 -24.82 -7.29 -2.42
CA ILE A 24 -25.68 -6.84 -1.32
C ILE A 24 -27.15 -7.17 -1.63
N HIS A 25 -27.59 -6.92 -2.85
CA HIS A 25 -28.97 -7.22 -3.28
C HIS A 25 -29.25 -8.72 -3.25
N ASN A 26 -28.32 -9.54 -3.75
CA ASN A 26 -28.46 -11.01 -3.73
C ASN A 26 -28.45 -11.60 -2.31
N MET A 27 -27.86 -10.90 -1.36
CA MET A 27 -27.92 -11.22 0.07
C MET A 27 -29.22 -10.76 0.75
N ASN A 28 -30.17 -10.14 0.04
CA ASN A 28 -31.35 -9.46 0.59
C ASN A 28 -31.00 -8.42 1.67
N ALA A 29 -29.83 -7.79 1.54
CA ALA A 29 -29.37 -6.72 2.42
C ALA A 29 -29.63 -5.34 1.81
N VAL A 30 -29.66 -4.30 2.65
CA VAL A 30 -29.83 -2.91 2.23
C VAL A 30 -28.55 -2.15 2.54
N PRO A 31 -27.95 -1.43 1.56
CA PRO A 31 -26.78 -0.60 1.82
C PRO A 31 -27.11 0.49 2.82
N MET A 32 -26.23 0.71 3.78
CA MET A 32 -26.39 1.78 4.79
C MET A 32 -26.06 3.18 4.25
N TRP A 33 -25.57 3.28 3.02
CA TRP A 33 -25.17 4.53 2.38
C TRP A 33 -25.59 4.55 0.91
N ASN A 34 -25.69 5.74 0.34
CA ASN A 34 -25.94 5.91 -1.07
C ASN A 34 -24.66 5.67 -1.88
N LYS A 35 -24.81 5.11 -3.09
CA LYS A 35 -23.71 4.95 -4.02
C LYS A 35 -23.02 6.28 -4.30
N PRO A 36 -21.70 6.39 -4.13
CA PRO A 36 -20.97 7.61 -4.42
C PRO A 36 -21.05 7.97 -5.90
N GLY A 37 -21.52 9.17 -6.20
CA GLY A 37 -21.64 9.69 -7.55
C GLY A 37 -20.47 10.57 -7.97
N LYS A 38 -20.65 11.27 -9.10
CA LYS A 38 -19.63 12.18 -9.66
C LYS A 38 -19.29 13.32 -8.70
N GLU A 39 -20.26 13.80 -7.95
CA GLU A 39 -20.15 14.89 -6.96
C GLU A 39 -19.19 14.55 -5.82
N SER A 40 -19.13 13.29 -5.44
CA SER A 40 -18.21 12.74 -4.42
C SER A 40 -16.97 12.07 -5.03
N ASN A 41 -16.66 12.34 -6.30
CA ASN A 41 -15.57 11.70 -7.03
C ASN A 41 -15.64 10.15 -6.98
N TYR A 42 -16.85 9.59 -7.01
CA TYR A 42 -17.12 8.14 -6.90
C TYR A 42 -16.54 7.48 -5.64
N GLY A 43 -16.45 8.21 -4.54
CA GLY A 43 -15.88 7.74 -3.28
C GLY A 43 -14.35 7.68 -3.23
N LEU A 44 -13.67 8.16 -4.25
CA LEU A 44 -12.21 8.23 -4.26
C LEU A 44 -11.72 9.36 -3.36
N ASN A 45 -10.95 9.02 -2.37
CA ASN A 45 -10.31 9.99 -1.49
C ASN A 45 -9.23 10.80 -2.21
N LYS A 46 -8.97 12.01 -1.72
CA LYS A 46 -7.81 12.78 -2.15
C LYS A 46 -6.54 12.18 -1.52
N PRO A 47 -5.36 12.37 -2.16
CA PRO A 47 -4.09 11.99 -1.54
C PRO A 47 -3.96 12.55 -0.12
N GLY A 48 -3.46 11.73 0.81
CA GLY A 48 -3.31 12.08 2.22
C GLY A 48 -4.59 12.00 3.06
N GLN A 49 -5.70 11.54 2.52
CA GLN A 49 -6.95 11.34 3.27
C GLN A 49 -7.17 9.90 3.74
N ILE A 50 -6.31 8.98 3.33
CA ILE A 50 -6.39 7.58 3.72
C ILE A 50 -5.21 7.22 4.63
N ILE A 51 -5.42 6.28 5.54
CA ILE A 51 -4.41 5.88 6.55
C ILE A 51 -3.49 4.74 6.09
N HIS A 52 -3.59 4.30 4.86
CA HIS A 52 -2.83 3.18 4.30
C HIS A 52 -1.86 3.65 3.20
N GLU A 53 -1.26 4.82 3.37
CA GLU A 53 -0.25 5.35 2.44
C GLU A 53 1.02 4.48 2.50
N VAL A 54 1.57 4.14 1.32
CA VAL A 54 2.73 3.26 1.17
C VAL A 54 3.71 3.82 0.14
N GLY A 55 4.95 3.29 0.13
CA GLY A 55 5.91 3.52 -0.95
C GLY A 55 6.78 4.77 -0.84
N THR A 56 6.77 5.48 0.30
CA THR A 56 7.64 6.66 0.52
C THR A 56 9.11 6.30 0.53
N THR A 57 9.46 5.12 1.09
CA THR A 57 10.82 4.57 1.14
C THR A 57 10.89 3.25 0.39
N ARG A 58 10.29 3.22 -0.80
CA ARG A 58 10.09 2.01 -1.60
C ARG A 58 11.33 1.12 -1.66
N MET A 59 11.16 -0.19 -1.39
CA MET A 59 12.22 -1.17 -1.51
C MET A 59 12.54 -1.54 -2.97
N GLY A 60 13.78 -1.97 -3.18
CA GLY A 60 14.24 -2.49 -4.47
C GLY A 60 15.72 -2.84 -4.46
N ASN A 61 16.20 -3.41 -5.55
CA ASN A 61 17.60 -3.85 -5.69
C ASN A 61 18.51 -2.75 -6.27
N ASP A 62 17.93 -1.71 -6.89
CA ASP A 62 18.68 -0.64 -7.52
C ASP A 62 18.54 0.66 -6.71
N PRO A 63 19.61 1.18 -6.10
CA PRO A 63 19.58 2.41 -5.31
C PRO A 63 19.17 3.65 -6.10
N LYS A 64 19.23 3.62 -7.43
CA LYS A 64 18.72 4.72 -8.27
C LYS A 64 17.20 4.79 -8.33
N ASN A 65 16.51 3.70 -8.03
CA ASN A 65 15.06 3.55 -8.15
C ASN A 65 14.37 3.14 -6.84
N SER A 66 15.14 2.97 -5.76
CA SER A 66 14.65 2.54 -4.45
C SER A 66 15.41 3.20 -3.32
N VAL A 67 14.80 3.28 -2.15
CA VAL A 67 15.40 3.90 -0.96
C VAL A 67 15.99 2.84 -0.04
N VAL A 68 15.32 1.69 0.09
CA VAL A 68 15.76 0.57 0.92
C VAL A 68 15.92 -0.70 0.08
N ASN A 69 16.75 -1.62 0.57
CA ASN A 69 16.93 -2.96 0.00
C ASN A 69 15.83 -3.94 0.46
N GLN A 70 15.94 -5.20 0.07
CA GLN A 70 14.98 -6.25 0.43
C GLN A 70 14.85 -6.52 1.95
N TYR A 71 15.75 -6.03 2.77
CA TYR A 71 15.72 -6.14 4.24
C TYR A 71 15.32 -4.83 4.91
N GLU A 72 14.70 -3.91 4.15
CA GLU A 72 14.26 -2.60 4.65
C GLU A 72 15.40 -1.69 5.14
N GLN A 73 16.66 -2.04 4.82
CA GLN A 73 17.87 -1.27 5.11
C GLN A 73 18.08 -0.20 4.05
N LEU A 74 18.41 1.02 4.45
CA LEU A 74 18.78 2.10 3.54
C LEU A 74 19.99 1.71 2.69
N HIS A 75 19.97 2.03 1.39
CA HIS A 75 21.12 1.80 0.51
C HIS A 75 22.34 2.63 0.90
N ASP A 76 22.11 3.87 1.36
CA ASP A 76 23.17 4.83 1.65
C ASP A 76 23.69 4.77 3.09
N VAL A 77 22.92 4.16 4.00
CA VAL A 77 23.24 4.14 5.45
C VAL A 77 22.94 2.75 6.02
N SER A 78 23.98 1.95 6.20
CA SER A 78 23.87 0.53 6.54
C SER A 78 23.26 0.20 7.92
N ASN A 79 23.25 1.15 8.84
CA ASN A 79 22.70 0.98 10.19
C ASN A 79 21.30 1.58 10.37
N VAL A 80 20.62 1.96 9.28
CA VAL A 80 19.27 2.51 9.32
C VAL A 80 18.29 1.61 8.57
N PHE A 81 17.19 1.29 9.21
CA PHE A 81 16.11 0.44 8.69
C PHE A 81 14.77 1.16 8.79
N VAL A 82 13.91 0.94 7.81
CA VAL A 82 12.56 1.49 7.77
C VAL A 82 11.56 0.35 7.84
N VAL A 83 10.89 0.18 8.97
CA VAL A 83 10.05 -1.00 9.29
C VAL A 83 8.56 -0.65 9.38
N ASP A 84 8.11 0.21 8.50
CA ASP A 84 6.71 0.63 8.36
C ASP A 84 6.14 0.26 6.98
N ALA A 85 5.09 0.95 6.51
CA ALA A 85 4.54 0.76 5.16
C ALA A 85 5.32 1.48 4.06
N GLY A 86 6.32 2.29 4.40
CA GLY A 86 7.15 3.02 3.43
C GLY A 86 7.86 2.12 2.42
N PRO A 87 8.46 0.97 2.82
CA PRO A 87 9.13 0.03 1.91
C PRO A 87 8.24 -0.64 0.86
N PHE A 88 6.93 -0.61 1.00
CA PHE A 88 6.03 -1.29 0.06
C PHE A 88 6.15 -0.72 -1.35
N VAL A 89 6.22 -1.61 -2.35
CA VAL A 89 6.27 -1.23 -3.77
C VAL A 89 4.88 -1.00 -4.37
N SER A 90 3.85 -1.54 -3.75
CA SER A 90 2.45 -1.39 -4.12
C SER A 90 1.55 -1.66 -2.92
N GLN A 91 0.34 -1.11 -2.94
CA GLN A 91 -0.70 -1.39 -1.95
C GLN A 91 -1.70 -2.39 -2.54
N ALA A 92 -2.02 -3.42 -1.76
CA ALA A 92 -3.12 -4.33 -2.02
C ALA A 92 -4.46 -3.74 -1.54
N ASP A 93 -5.55 -4.45 -1.79
CA ASP A 93 -6.90 -4.12 -1.30
C ASP A 93 -7.11 -4.44 0.19
N LYS A 94 -6.09 -5.01 0.86
CA LYS A 94 -6.13 -5.43 2.28
C LYS A 94 -5.38 -4.46 3.17
N ASN A 95 -5.76 -4.46 4.46
CA ASN A 95 -5.05 -3.70 5.50
C ASN A 95 -3.59 -4.15 5.60
N PRO A 96 -2.61 -3.22 5.64
CA PRO A 96 -1.19 -3.55 5.50
C PRO A 96 -0.50 -4.05 6.76
N THR A 97 -1.11 -3.92 7.95
CA THR A 97 -0.45 -4.12 9.25
C THR A 97 0.21 -5.49 9.41
N TRP A 98 -0.46 -6.59 9.02
CA TRP A 98 0.13 -7.93 9.09
C TRP A 98 1.37 -8.07 8.22
N THR A 99 1.36 -7.46 7.03
CA THR A 99 2.52 -7.46 6.13
C THR A 99 3.66 -6.61 6.69
N ILE A 100 3.36 -5.46 7.28
CA ILE A 100 4.34 -4.62 7.99
C ILE A 100 5.02 -5.43 9.09
N MET A 101 4.24 -6.10 9.94
CA MET A 101 4.78 -6.92 11.04
C MET A 101 5.66 -8.06 10.54
N ALA A 102 5.27 -8.75 9.48
CA ALA A 102 6.05 -9.83 8.89
C ALA A 102 7.38 -9.35 8.30
N LEU A 103 7.37 -8.19 7.63
CA LEU A 103 8.58 -7.57 7.08
C LEU A 103 9.50 -7.08 8.21
N ALA A 104 8.95 -6.39 9.21
CA ALA A 104 9.71 -5.94 10.38
C ALA A 104 10.37 -7.11 11.15
N TRP A 105 9.67 -8.24 11.27
CA TRP A 105 10.25 -9.47 11.84
C TRP A 105 11.46 -9.94 11.04
N ARG A 106 11.30 -10.09 9.72
CA ARG A 106 12.41 -10.50 8.84
C ARG A 106 13.60 -9.54 8.93
N SER A 107 13.36 -8.24 8.95
CA SER A 107 14.41 -7.22 9.09
C SER A 107 15.09 -7.31 10.45
N SER A 108 14.36 -7.60 11.52
CA SER A 108 14.93 -7.80 12.86
C SER A 108 15.87 -9.01 12.92
N GLU A 109 15.50 -10.12 12.29
CA GLU A 109 16.38 -11.30 12.19
C GLU A 109 17.65 -10.98 11.40
N TYR A 110 17.52 -10.23 10.29
CA TYR A 110 18.66 -9.76 9.51
C TYR A 110 19.58 -8.84 10.33
N ILE A 111 19.03 -7.87 11.07
CA ILE A 111 19.79 -6.98 11.95
C ILE A 111 20.61 -7.78 12.97
N ILE A 112 20.00 -8.76 13.63
CA ILE A 112 20.69 -9.62 14.62
C ILE A 112 21.86 -10.37 13.97
N ASP A 113 21.67 -10.89 12.75
CA ASP A 113 22.73 -11.60 12.02
C ASP A 113 23.87 -10.62 11.64
N GLN A 114 23.54 -9.44 11.14
CA GLN A 114 24.55 -8.44 10.76
C GLN A 114 25.32 -7.88 11.96
N LEU A 115 24.67 -7.69 13.12
CA LEU A 115 25.34 -7.30 14.36
C LEU A 115 26.33 -8.37 14.82
N LYS A 116 25.95 -9.67 14.77
CA LYS A 116 26.87 -10.77 15.11
C LYS A 116 28.08 -10.82 14.19
N LYS A 117 27.94 -10.41 12.94
CA LYS A 117 29.00 -10.36 11.93
C LYS A 117 29.80 -9.05 11.96
N GLN A 118 29.40 -8.10 12.80
CA GLN A 118 29.99 -6.74 12.87
C GLN A 118 29.93 -5.96 11.54
N ASN A 119 28.88 -6.17 10.77
CA ASN A 119 28.66 -5.49 9.48
C ASN A 119 27.87 -4.17 9.62
N ILE A 120 27.22 -3.96 10.74
CA ILE A 120 26.45 -2.76 11.10
C ILE A 120 26.67 -2.39 12.56
#